data_03468f5a9387d51df6c008878ddd0d4d
#
_entry.id   03468f5a9387d51df6c008878ddd0d4d
#
_cell.length_a   1.000
_cell.length_b   1.000
_cell.length_c   1.000
_cell.angle_alpha   90.00
_cell.angle_beta   90.00
_cell.angle_gamma   90.00
#
_symmetry.space_group_name_H-M   'P 1'
#
loop_
_entity.id
_entity.type
_entity.pdbx_description
1 polymer ?
#
loop_
_entity_poly.entity_id
_entity_poly.type
_entity_poly.pdbx_seq_one_letter_code
_entity_poly.pdbx_strand_id
1 'polypeptide(L)'
;MNYYIDVIVPLPLDNIFTYKVNLKEFEFIKVGFRVIVPFGKSKFITALVYNKHNNNPEFYIPKEIEFIIDEESSMNKNQLNFFKWISEYYMCPIGQVLKVGLPKLLLLKSESEIILINENIDNLGLTQSADLVFKNLLLNKKITYSEIISILKKKNIKDT
;
A
#
# COMPACT_ATOMS: atom_id res chain seq x y z
N MET A 1 -14.27 -12.65 -21.99
CA MET A 1 -13.51 -13.43 -20.98
C MET A 1 -13.00 -12.45 -19.94
N ASN A 2 -13.12 -12.76 -18.66
CA ASN A 2 -12.59 -11.91 -17.59
C ASN A 2 -11.26 -12.47 -17.12
N TYR A 3 -10.34 -11.61 -16.75
CA TYR A 3 -9.00 -11.96 -16.34
C TYR A 3 -8.75 -11.45 -14.92
N TYR A 4 -8.14 -12.30 -14.09
CA TYR A 4 -7.92 -12.01 -12.68
C TYR A 4 -6.52 -12.39 -12.25
N ILE A 5 -6.02 -11.68 -11.26
CA ILE A 5 -4.81 -12.01 -10.54
C ILE A 5 -5.09 -12.11 -9.05
N ASP A 6 -4.50 -13.10 -8.43
CA ASP A 6 -4.45 -13.21 -6.97
C ASP A 6 -3.18 -12.55 -6.46
N VAL A 7 -3.30 -11.72 -5.44
CA VAL A 7 -2.17 -11.00 -4.89
C VAL A 7 -2.07 -11.15 -3.37
N ILE A 8 -0.84 -11.12 -2.87
CA ILE A 8 -0.53 -11.04 -1.45
C ILE A 8 -0.25 -9.57 -1.12
N VAL A 9 -0.96 -9.03 -0.14
CA VAL A 9 -0.71 -7.68 0.38
C VAL A 9 0.21 -7.74 1.61
N PRO A 10 1.16 -6.79 1.81
CA PRO A 10 2.11 -6.81 2.93
C PRO A 10 1.46 -6.32 4.24
N LEU A 11 0.35 -6.93 4.61
CA LEU A 11 -0.44 -6.66 5.81
C LEU A 11 -0.59 -7.96 6.61
N PRO A 12 -0.84 -7.90 7.92
CA PRO A 12 -1.07 -9.09 8.75
C PRO A 12 -2.46 -9.70 8.49
N LEU A 13 -2.68 -10.16 7.25
CA LEU A 13 -3.91 -10.77 6.77
C LEU A 13 -3.58 -12.12 6.13
N ASP A 14 -4.40 -13.11 6.42
CA ASP A 14 -4.26 -14.47 5.84
C ASP A 14 -4.84 -14.58 4.43
N ASN A 15 -5.64 -13.59 4.03
CA ASN A 15 -6.35 -13.64 2.76
C ASN A 15 -5.44 -13.27 1.58
N ILE A 16 -5.59 -14.01 0.51
CA ILE A 16 -5.15 -13.66 -0.83
C ILE A 16 -6.29 -12.90 -1.49
N PHE A 17 -5.99 -11.77 -2.14
CA PHE A 17 -7.00 -10.88 -2.71
C PHE A 17 -6.98 -10.98 -4.23
N THR A 18 -8.17 -11.10 -4.83
CA THR A 18 -8.31 -11.17 -6.28
C THR A 18 -8.62 -9.79 -6.85
N TYR A 19 -7.90 -9.41 -7.89
CA TYR A 19 -8.11 -8.18 -8.66
C TYR A 19 -8.35 -8.50 -10.12
N LYS A 20 -9.16 -7.66 -10.76
CA LYS A 20 -9.44 -7.73 -12.19
C LYS A 20 -8.33 -7.03 -12.96
N VAL A 21 -7.98 -7.57 -14.11
CA VAL A 21 -7.01 -7.02 -15.06
C VAL A 21 -7.56 -7.10 -16.47
N ASN A 22 -7.07 -6.25 -17.38
CA ASN A 22 -7.39 -6.36 -18.79
C ASN A 22 -6.51 -7.44 -19.47
N LEU A 23 -6.83 -7.78 -20.72
CA LEU A 23 -6.10 -8.82 -21.46
C LEU A 23 -4.61 -8.51 -21.59
N LYS A 24 -4.24 -7.28 -21.92
CA LYS A 24 -2.84 -6.87 -22.10
C LYS A 24 -2.06 -6.99 -20.79
N GLU A 25 -2.64 -6.52 -19.70
CA GLU A 25 -2.07 -6.67 -18.35
C GLU A 25 -1.93 -8.13 -17.96
N PHE A 26 -2.95 -8.95 -18.25
CA PHE A 26 -2.92 -10.38 -17.95
C PHE A 26 -1.83 -11.10 -18.70
N GLU A 27 -1.59 -10.79 -19.97
CA GLU A 27 -0.49 -11.37 -20.76
C GLU A 27 0.87 -10.94 -20.26
N PHE A 28 1.01 -9.66 -19.87
CA PHE A 28 2.27 -9.08 -19.41
C PHE A 28 2.64 -9.50 -18.00
N ILE A 29 1.69 -9.53 -17.07
CA ILE A 29 1.92 -9.86 -15.66
C ILE A 29 2.40 -11.31 -15.52
N LYS A 30 3.44 -11.50 -14.71
CA LYS A 30 3.93 -12.81 -14.28
C LYS A 30 3.80 -12.97 -12.76
N VAL A 31 3.77 -14.22 -12.31
CA VAL A 31 3.85 -14.53 -10.88
C VAL A 31 5.13 -13.93 -10.29
N GLY A 32 5.01 -13.27 -9.14
CA GLY A 32 6.11 -12.56 -8.51
C GLY A 32 6.30 -11.11 -8.97
N PHE A 33 5.43 -10.57 -9.84
CA PHE A 33 5.38 -9.14 -10.15
C PHE A 33 4.79 -8.37 -8.99
N ARG A 34 5.26 -7.14 -8.81
CA ARG A 34 4.64 -6.17 -7.92
C ARG A 34 3.64 -5.32 -8.70
N VAL A 35 2.48 -5.15 -8.11
CA VAL A 35 1.41 -4.31 -8.64
C VAL A 35 0.93 -3.34 -7.57
N ILE A 36 0.44 -2.18 -7.98
CA ILE A 36 -0.28 -1.26 -7.07
C ILE A 36 -1.76 -1.59 -7.14
N VAL A 37 -2.34 -1.82 -5.99
CA VAL A 37 -3.76 -2.16 -5.87
C VAL A 37 -4.48 -1.22 -4.92
N PRO A 38 -5.75 -0.87 -5.21
CA PRO A 38 -6.60 -0.13 -4.29
C PRO A 38 -6.99 -1.03 -3.11
N PHE A 39 -6.69 -0.61 -1.89
CA PHE A 39 -6.97 -1.35 -0.67
C PHE A 39 -7.74 -0.49 0.34
N GLY A 40 -8.88 -1.01 0.83
CA GLY A 40 -9.79 -0.24 1.66
C GLY A 40 -10.53 0.85 0.89
N LYS A 41 -10.76 2.02 1.53
CA LYS A 41 -11.57 3.10 0.94
C LYS A 41 -10.77 4.03 0.00
N SER A 42 -9.51 4.34 0.33
CA SER A 42 -8.74 5.39 -0.39
C SER A 42 -7.23 5.17 -0.36
N LYS A 43 -6.76 3.96 -0.08
CA LYS A 43 -5.33 3.66 -0.02
C LYS A 43 -4.92 2.81 -1.21
N PHE A 44 -3.72 3.06 -1.70
CA PHE A 44 -3.04 2.22 -2.67
C PHE A 44 -1.84 1.56 -1.98
N ILE A 45 -1.65 0.28 -2.21
CA ILE A 45 -0.54 -0.47 -1.63
C ILE A 45 0.11 -1.35 -2.69
N THR A 46 1.40 -1.59 -2.54
CA THR A 46 2.10 -2.61 -3.32
C THR A 46 1.62 -3.98 -2.88
N ALA A 47 1.26 -4.80 -3.85
CA ALA A 47 0.93 -6.21 -3.66
C ALA A 47 1.79 -7.07 -4.58
N LEU A 48 2.02 -8.31 -4.20
CA LEU A 48 2.79 -9.28 -4.98
C LEU A 48 1.86 -10.27 -5.67
N VAL A 49 1.98 -10.43 -6.98
CA VAL A 49 1.19 -11.38 -7.76
C VAL A 49 1.56 -12.80 -7.38
N TYR A 50 0.57 -13.54 -6.88
CA TYR A 50 0.69 -14.91 -6.43
C TYR A 50 0.23 -15.91 -7.50
N ASN A 51 -0.87 -15.60 -8.19
CA ASN A 51 -1.47 -16.47 -9.18
C ASN A 51 -2.20 -15.66 -10.26
N LYS A 52 -2.52 -16.32 -11.39
CA LYS A 52 -3.31 -15.75 -12.50
C LYS A 52 -4.41 -16.75 -12.87
N HIS A 53 -5.63 -16.29 -13.08
CA HIS A 53 -6.76 -17.15 -13.44
C HIS A 53 -7.89 -16.40 -14.15
N ASN A 54 -8.88 -17.15 -14.64
CA ASN A 54 -10.04 -16.63 -15.33
C ASN A 54 -11.35 -16.85 -14.54
N ASN A 55 -11.25 -17.36 -13.32
CA ASN A 55 -12.41 -17.67 -12.48
C ASN A 55 -12.91 -16.40 -11.80
N ASN A 56 -14.17 -16.04 -12.02
CA ASN A 56 -14.80 -14.91 -11.35
C ASN A 56 -15.04 -15.24 -9.87
N PRO A 57 -14.62 -14.38 -8.93
CA PRO A 57 -15.01 -14.55 -7.53
C PRO A 57 -16.53 -14.49 -7.35
N GLU A 58 -17.09 -15.42 -6.58
CA GLU A 58 -18.55 -15.52 -6.40
C GLU A 58 -19.12 -14.52 -5.38
N PHE A 59 -18.31 -14.09 -4.42
CA PHE A 59 -18.80 -13.35 -3.25
C PHE A 59 -18.57 -11.85 -3.29
N TYR A 60 -17.82 -11.33 -4.26
CA TYR A 60 -17.54 -9.89 -4.40
C TYR A 60 -17.13 -9.52 -5.82
N ILE A 61 -17.29 -8.25 -6.16
CA ILE A 61 -16.82 -7.70 -7.43
C ILE A 61 -15.36 -7.26 -7.26
N PRO A 62 -14.40 -7.91 -7.95
CA PRO A 62 -12.99 -7.54 -7.87
C PRO A 62 -12.75 -6.13 -8.39
N LYS A 63 -11.98 -5.34 -7.65
CA LYS A 63 -11.48 -4.05 -8.14
C LYS A 63 -10.42 -4.27 -9.20
N GLU A 64 -10.20 -3.28 -10.04
CA GLU A 64 -9.08 -3.27 -10.98
C GLU A 64 -7.78 -2.86 -10.28
N ILE A 65 -6.64 -3.30 -10.82
CA ILE A 65 -5.32 -2.82 -10.37
C ILE A 65 -5.11 -1.37 -10.81
N GLU A 66 -4.25 -0.62 -10.12
CA GLU A 66 -3.91 0.75 -10.52
C GLU A 66 -2.82 0.74 -11.60
N PHE A 67 -1.72 0.05 -11.35
CA PHE A 67 -0.66 -0.17 -12.35
C PHE A 67 0.31 -1.30 -11.96
N ILE A 68 1.12 -1.71 -12.93
CA ILE A 68 2.15 -2.73 -12.79
C ILE A 68 3.49 -2.01 -12.54
N ILE A 69 4.20 -2.38 -11.46
CA ILE A 69 5.49 -1.77 -11.12
C ILE A 69 6.64 -2.41 -11.90
N ASP A 70 6.59 -3.72 -12.03
CA ASP A 70 7.73 -4.52 -12.49
C ASP A 70 7.64 -4.83 -14.00
N GLU A 71 8.80 -4.87 -14.65
CA GLU A 71 8.99 -5.41 -15.99
C GLU A 71 9.47 -6.87 -15.93
N GLU A 72 10.13 -7.24 -14.83
CA GLU A 72 10.59 -8.60 -14.53
C GLU A 72 10.14 -9.02 -13.14
N SER A 73 10.05 -10.34 -12.89
CA SER A 73 9.58 -10.85 -11.60
C SER A 73 10.53 -10.46 -10.46
N SER A 74 10.06 -9.69 -9.51
CA SER A 74 10.78 -9.33 -8.29
C SER A 74 10.98 -10.52 -7.36
N MET A 75 10.16 -11.58 -7.53
CA MET A 75 10.23 -12.82 -6.76
C MET A 75 9.89 -14.01 -7.64
N ASN A 76 10.70 -15.06 -7.57
CA ASN A 76 10.44 -16.28 -8.31
C ASN A 76 9.49 -17.23 -7.55
N LYS A 77 9.00 -18.25 -8.25
CA LYS A 77 8.05 -19.23 -7.72
C LYS A 77 8.59 -19.98 -6.48
N ASN A 78 9.90 -20.29 -6.45
CA ASN A 78 10.49 -21.00 -5.32
C ASN A 78 10.51 -20.13 -4.05
N GLN A 79 10.79 -18.84 -4.20
CA GLN A 79 10.73 -17.88 -3.09
C GLN A 79 9.28 -17.72 -2.58
N LEU A 80 8.29 -17.67 -3.48
CA LEU A 80 6.89 -17.64 -3.08
C LEU A 80 6.47 -18.91 -2.34
N ASN A 81 6.88 -20.07 -2.81
CA ASN A 81 6.64 -21.34 -2.12
C ASN A 81 7.32 -21.39 -0.74
N PHE A 82 8.52 -20.82 -0.61
CA PHE A 82 9.21 -20.67 0.66
C PHE A 82 8.45 -19.76 1.61
N PHE A 83 7.93 -18.62 1.15
CA PHE A 83 7.10 -17.75 1.96
C PHE A 83 5.80 -18.41 2.42
N LYS A 84 5.18 -19.19 1.53
CA LYS A 84 4.01 -19.99 1.90
C LYS A 84 4.36 -21.01 2.98
N TRP A 85 5.46 -21.72 2.82
CA TRP A 85 5.94 -22.67 3.83
C TRP A 85 6.21 -22.01 5.20
N ILE A 86 6.87 -20.83 5.21
CA ILE A 86 7.06 -20.05 6.45
C ILE A 86 5.73 -19.72 7.11
N SER A 87 4.77 -19.23 6.32
CA SER A 87 3.43 -18.88 6.80
C SER A 87 2.73 -20.08 7.45
N GLU A 88 2.76 -21.23 6.81
CA GLU A 88 2.15 -22.48 7.28
C GLU A 88 2.89 -23.03 8.52
N TYR A 89 4.22 -23.08 8.49
CA TYR A 89 5.04 -23.63 9.58
C TYR A 89 4.93 -22.81 10.87
N TYR A 90 4.99 -21.48 10.77
CA TYR A 90 4.90 -20.57 11.91
C TYR A 90 3.48 -20.10 12.22
N MET A 91 2.48 -20.59 11.50
CA MET A 91 1.07 -20.19 11.65
C MET A 91 0.89 -18.66 11.67
N CYS A 92 1.57 -17.96 10.78
CA CYS A 92 1.51 -16.50 10.66
C CYS A 92 0.97 -16.08 9.28
N PRO A 93 0.29 -14.93 9.18
CA PRO A 93 -0.25 -14.45 7.91
C PRO A 93 0.81 -14.29 6.82
N ILE A 94 0.53 -14.80 5.61
CA ILE A 94 1.46 -14.73 4.47
C ILE A 94 1.84 -13.29 4.11
N GLY A 95 0.92 -12.33 4.29
CA GLY A 95 1.19 -10.91 4.11
C GLY A 95 2.20 -10.36 5.10
N GLN A 96 2.27 -10.92 6.31
CA GLN A 96 3.30 -10.57 7.30
C GLN A 96 4.67 -11.12 6.90
N VAL A 97 4.72 -12.36 6.38
CA VAL A 97 5.94 -12.94 5.83
C VAL A 97 6.46 -12.09 4.67
N LEU A 98 5.58 -11.69 3.74
CA LEU A 98 5.93 -10.81 2.63
C LEU A 98 6.49 -9.46 3.12
N LYS A 99 5.89 -8.87 4.13
CA LYS A 99 6.31 -7.58 4.69
C LYS A 99 7.72 -7.63 5.30
N VAL A 100 8.10 -8.76 5.87
CA VAL A 100 9.44 -8.98 6.47
C VAL A 100 10.45 -9.41 5.41
N GLY A 101 10.02 -10.23 4.47
CA GLY A 101 10.90 -10.83 3.45
C GLY A 101 11.26 -9.89 2.31
N LEU A 102 10.46 -8.85 2.05
CA LEU A 102 10.78 -7.85 1.04
C LEU A 102 11.37 -6.58 1.67
N PRO A 103 12.44 -6.01 1.06
CA PRO A 103 12.94 -4.70 1.45
C PRO A 103 11.86 -3.62 1.44
N LYS A 104 11.87 -2.73 2.41
CA LYS A 104 10.85 -1.66 2.53
C LYS A 104 10.74 -0.78 1.28
N LEU A 105 11.85 -0.55 0.58
CA LEU A 105 11.89 0.22 -0.67
C LEU A 105 11.10 -0.44 -1.81
N LEU A 106 10.88 -1.75 -1.76
CA LEU A 106 10.07 -2.48 -2.72
C LEU A 106 8.58 -2.49 -2.38
N LEU A 107 8.22 -2.07 -1.16
CA LEU A 107 6.85 -2.02 -0.65
C LEU A 107 6.34 -0.58 -0.62
N LEU A 108 6.08 -0.03 -1.79
CA LEU A 108 5.53 1.33 -1.91
C LEU A 108 4.12 1.39 -1.29
N LYS A 109 3.83 2.50 -0.62
CA LYS A 109 2.50 2.82 -0.09
C LYS A 109 2.12 4.22 -0.53
N SER A 110 0.87 4.41 -0.87
CA SER A 110 0.38 5.76 -1.05
C SER A 110 0.37 6.48 0.29
N GLU A 111 0.90 7.66 0.32
CA GLU A 111 0.83 8.56 1.46
C GLU A 111 0.07 9.82 1.04
N SER A 112 -0.87 10.25 1.87
CA SER A 112 -1.57 11.51 1.61
C SER A 112 -0.65 12.67 1.95
N GLU A 113 -0.33 13.50 0.96
CA GLU A 113 0.41 14.75 1.15
C GLU A 113 -0.55 15.93 1.18
N ILE A 114 -0.34 16.84 2.11
CA ILE A 114 -0.99 18.15 2.15
C ILE A 114 -0.01 19.15 1.57
N ILE A 115 -0.40 19.85 0.51
CA ILE A 115 0.43 20.84 -0.18
C ILE A 115 -0.16 22.21 0.07
N LEU A 116 0.69 23.17 0.42
CA LEU A 116 0.31 24.56 0.56
C LEU A 116 0.11 25.20 -0.84
N ILE A 117 -1.12 25.54 -1.17
CA ILE A 117 -1.47 26.14 -2.47
C ILE A 117 -1.36 27.67 -2.42
N ASN A 118 -1.64 28.28 -1.27
CA ASN A 118 -1.62 29.74 -1.11
C ASN A 118 -0.95 30.13 0.22
N GLU A 119 -0.01 31.07 0.17
CA GLU A 119 0.73 31.55 1.33
C GLU A 119 0.05 32.75 2.01
N ASN A 120 -0.91 33.40 1.35
CA ASN A 120 -1.65 34.57 1.90
C ASN A 120 -2.83 34.09 2.73
N ILE A 121 -2.56 33.81 3.99
CA ILE A 121 -3.61 33.43 4.94
C ILE A 121 -3.51 34.36 6.15
N ASP A 122 -4.31 35.45 6.12
CA ASP A 122 -4.46 36.34 7.26
C ASP A 122 -5.47 35.76 8.26
N ASN A 123 -5.06 35.67 9.52
CA ASN A 123 -5.89 35.44 10.72
C ASN A 123 -6.87 34.23 10.66
N LEU A 124 -6.33 33.04 10.56
CA LEU A 124 -7.06 31.81 10.82
C LEU A 124 -7.11 31.52 12.32
N GLY A 125 -8.05 31.80 13.09
CA GLY A 125 -8.17 31.39 14.51
C GLY A 125 -7.86 29.89 14.75
N LEU A 126 -6.65 29.47 14.47
CA LEU A 126 -6.21 28.08 14.53
C LEU A 126 -6.02 27.63 15.99
N THR A 127 -6.37 26.38 16.26
CA THR A 127 -6.01 25.75 17.53
C THR A 127 -4.48 25.59 17.60
N GLN A 128 -3.91 25.51 18.81
CA GLN A 128 -2.46 25.34 19.00
C GLN A 128 -1.86 24.17 18.21
N SER A 129 -2.60 23.08 18.08
CA SER A 129 -2.19 21.89 17.31
C SER A 129 -2.21 22.16 15.80
N ALA A 130 -3.21 22.87 15.31
CA ALA A 130 -3.32 23.25 13.90
C ALA A 130 -2.25 24.31 13.52
N ASP A 131 -1.94 25.26 14.41
CA ASP A 131 -0.89 26.25 14.20
C ASP A 131 0.50 25.61 14.05
N LEU A 132 0.77 24.56 14.83
CA LEU A 132 2.04 23.83 14.78
C LEU A 132 2.22 23.04 13.47
N VAL A 133 1.15 22.41 12.98
CA VAL A 133 1.12 21.75 11.68
C VAL A 133 1.26 22.77 10.56
N PHE A 134 0.56 23.89 10.66
CA PHE A 134 0.57 24.98 9.68
C PHE A 134 1.96 25.61 9.55
N LYS A 135 2.66 25.89 10.67
CA LYS A 135 4.06 26.37 10.65
C LYS A 135 5.00 25.39 9.94
N ASN A 136 4.86 24.09 10.18
CA ASN A 136 5.65 23.10 9.46
C ASN A 136 5.30 23.06 7.96
N LEU A 137 4.02 23.26 7.61
CA LEU A 137 3.58 23.31 6.22
C LEU A 137 4.13 24.56 5.49
N LEU A 138 4.20 25.71 6.15
CA LEU A 138 4.82 26.93 5.62
C LEU A 138 6.32 26.76 5.34
N LEU A 139 7.04 26.05 6.23
CA LEU A 139 8.47 25.79 6.07
C LEU A 139 8.77 24.81 4.93
N ASN A 140 8.02 23.73 4.85
CA ASN A 140 8.33 22.61 3.96
C ASN A 140 7.51 22.62 2.67
N LYS A 141 6.50 23.50 2.52
CA LYS A 141 5.52 23.59 1.42
C LYS A 141 4.64 22.36 1.22
N LYS A 142 5.02 21.23 1.79
CA LYS A 142 4.27 19.99 1.82
C LYS A 142 4.53 19.22 3.11
N ILE A 143 3.55 18.45 3.56
CA ILE A 143 3.64 17.62 4.74
C ILE A 143 2.81 16.34 4.54
N THR A 144 3.34 15.21 4.94
CA THR A 144 2.62 13.92 4.87
C THR A 144 1.75 13.71 6.11
N TYR A 145 0.72 12.86 5.98
CA TYR A 145 -0.15 12.54 7.11
C TYR A 145 0.61 11.87 8.27
N SER A 146 1.61 11.05 7.97
CA SER A 146 2.46 10.41 8.99
C SER A 146 3.33 11.43 9.74
N GLU A 147 3.84 12.46 9.07
CA GLU A 147 4.58 13.56 9.71
C GLU A 147 3.67 14.39 10.63
N ILE A 148 2.44 14.68 10.20
CA ILE A 148 1.44 15.37 11.06
C ILE A 148 1.23 14.60 12.35
N ILE A 149 0.99 13.29 12.27
CA ILE A 149 0.82 12.46 13.46
C ILE A 149 2.08 12.50 14.35
N SER A 150 3.27 12.46 13.77
CA SER A 150 4.53 12.51 14.52
C SER A 150 4.73 13.82 15.24
N ILE A 151 4.37 14.95 14.62
CA ILE A 151 4.42 16.30 15.20
C ILE A 151 3.46 16.41 16.40
N LEU A 152 2.23 15.95 16.22
CA LEU A 152 1.21 15.98 17.26
C LEU A 152 1.52 15.07 18.45
N LYS A 153 2.10 13.88 18.20
CA LYS A 153 2.55 12.96 19.27
C LYS A 153 3.71 13.54 20.08
N LYS A 154 4.68 14.19 19.43
CA LYS A 154 5.80 14.84 20.11
C LYS A 154 5.35 15.97 21.03
N LYS A 155 4.23 16.66 20.73
CA LYS A 155 3.65 17.68 21.58
C LYS A 155 3.01 17.05 22.82
N ASN A 156 2.18 16.01 22.66
CA ASN A 156 1.50 15.37 23.79
C ASN A 156 2.46 14.76 24.82
N ILE A 157 3.71 14.45 24.42
CA ILE A 157 4.76 13.97 25.34
C ILE A 157 5.41 15.14 26.12
N LYS A 158 5.34 16.38 25.62
CA LYS A 158 5.90 17.56 26.30
C LYS A 158 4.92 18.24 27.27
N ASP A 159 3.63 17.98 27.12
CA ASP A 159 2.57 18.54 27.96
C ASP A 159 2.16 17.57 29.11
N THR A 160 2.89 16.44 29.28
CA THR A 160 2.78 15.51 30.42
C THR A 160 4.05 15.56 31.25
#